data_2cc0c1561e4fa99fe74bd7c5a08df8f8
#
_entry.id   2cc0c1561e4fa99fe74bd7c5a08df8f8
#
_cell.length_a   1.000
_cell.length_b   1.000
_cell.length_c   1.000
_cell.angle_alpha   90.00
_cell.angle_beta   90.00
_cell.angle_gamma   90.00
#
_symmetry.space_group_name_H-M   'P 1'
#
loop_
_entity.id
_entity.type
_entity.pdbx_description
1 polymer ?
#
loop_
_entity_poly.entity_id
_entity_poly.type
_entity_poly.pdbx_seq_one_letter_code
_entity_poly.pdbx_strand_id
1 'polypeptide(L)'
;MPKRTDLQKIMLIGSGPIVIGQACEFDYSGTQACKALREEGYEIILVNSNPATIMTDPEMADRTYIEPITPEICAKIIESERPQALLPTLGGQTALNTAVSLAESGVLDEFGVEMIGAKLDAIKTAEDRELFKSAMQKIGLTTPKGILAENKK
;
A
#
# COMPACT_ATOMS: atom_id res chain seq x y z
N MET A 1 2.65 -12.74 -16.34
CA MET A 1 4.08 -12.72 -15.90
C MET A 1 4.32 -13.97 -15.09
N PRO A 2 5.50 -14.60 -15.14
CA PRO A 2 5.78 -15.75 -14.31
C PRO A 2 5.78 -15.33 -12.83
N LYS A 3 5.39 -16.29 -11.96
CA LYS A 3 5.46 -16.14 -10.51
C LYS A 3 6.87 -15.75 -10.06
N ARG A 4 6.98 -14.82 -9.13
CA ARG A 4 8.26 -14.49 -8.47
C ARG A 4 8.58 -15.56 -7.42
N THR A 5 9.64 -16.31 -7.66
CA THR A 5 10.07 -17.41 -6.78
C THR A 5 10.99 -16.94 -5.65
N ASP A 6 11.43 -15.71 -5.70
CA ASP A 6 12.26 -15.04 -4.69
C ASP A 6 11.44 -14.45 -3.53
N LEU A 7 10.11 -14.36 -3.69
CA LEU A 7 9.19 -13.93 -2.65
C LEU A 7 8.43 -15.13 -2.09
N GLN A 8 8.23 -15.15 -0.78
CA GLN A 8 7.45 -16.17 -0.07
C GLN A 8 6.35 -15.51 0.77
N LYS A 9 6.66 -14.42 1.46
CA LYS A 9 5.78 -13.75 2.40
C LYS A 9 5.56 -12.30 1.98
N ILE A 10 4.28 -11.91 1.82
CA ILE A 10 3.88 -10.59 1.35
C ILE A 10 2.97 -9.94 2.39
N MET A 11 3.27 -8.72 2.77
CA MET A 11 2.42 -7.91 3.64
C MET A 11 1.49 -7.04 2.79
N LEU A 12 0.18 -7.08 3.10
CA LEU A 12 -0.83 -6.17 2.57
C LEU A 12 -1.26 -5.17 3.64
N ILE A 13 -1.44 -3.93 3.24
CA ILE A 13 -2.07 -2.91 4.08
C ILE A 13 -3.46 -2.61 3.53
N GLY A 14 -4.48 -2.75 4.37
CA GLY A 14 -5.87 -2.42 4.03
C GLY A 14 -6.15 -0.93 4.11
N SER A 15 -7.39 -0.56 3.82
CA SER A 15 -7.84 0.84 3.76
C SER A 15 -8.31 1.42 5.11
N GLY A 16 -8.41 0.58 6.14
CA GLY A 16 -9.01 0.99 7.41
C GLY A 16 -10.54 0.96 7.38
N PRO A 17 -11.22 1.83 8.14
CA PRO A 17 -12.67 1.89 8.18
C PRO A 17 -13.25 2.25 6.82
N ILE A 18 -14.33 1.56 6.44
CA ILE A 18 -15.08 1.88 5.21
C ILE A 18 -15.93 3.11 5.50
N VAL A 19 -15.76 4.15 4.69
CA VAL A 19 -16.62 5.33 4.69
C VAL A 19 -17.68 5.17 3.60
N ILE A 20 -18.95 5.41 3.95
CA ILE A 20 -20.05 5.28 2.98
C ILE A 20 -19.79 6.19 1.76
N GLY A 21 -19.81 5.60 0.58
CA GLY A 21 -19.49 6.29 -0.69
C GLY A 21 -17.99 6.40 -1.00
N GLN A 22 -17.12 5.86 -0.14
CA GLN A 22 -15.69 5.80 -0.35
C GLN A 22 -15.12 4.46 0.15
N ALA A 23 -14.08 3.97 -0.50
CA ALA A 23 -13.25 2.86 -0.03
C ALA A 23 -13.88 1.46 0.06
N CYS A 24 -15.16 1.26 -0.25
CA CYS A 24 -15.73 -0.10 -0.27
C CYS A 24 -15.09 -0.98 -1.37
N GLU A 25 -14.65 -0.38 -2.46
CA GLU A 25 -13.90 -1.05 -3.52
C GLU A 25 -12.53 -1.56 -3.05
N PHE A 26 -11.90 -0.91 -2.09
CA PHE A 26 -10.61 -1.34 -1.54
C PHE A 26 -10.73 -2.60 -0.70
N ASP A 27 -11.83 -2.78 0.04
CA ASP A 27 -12.07 -4.01 0.79
C ASP A 27 -12.20 -5.21 -0.17
N TYR A 28 -12.96 -5.05 -1.24
CA TYR A 28 -13.08 -6.07 -2.28
C TYR A 28 -11.75 -6.33 -2.99
N SER A 29 -11.05 -5.29 -3.40
CA SER A 29 -9.76 -5.39 -4.10
C SER A 29 -8.72 -6.08 -3.23
N GLY A 30 -8.64 -5.73 -1.96
CA GLY A 30 -7.74 -6.37 -1.00
C GLY A 30 -8.07 -7.85 -0.78
N THR A 31 -9.36 -8.19 -0.67
CA THR A 31 -9.82 -9.58 -0.58
C THR A 31 -9.41 -10.39 -1.81
N GLN A 32 -9.61 -9.83 -3.02
CA GLN A 32 -9.22 -10.52 -4.26
C GLN A 32 -7.70 -10.68 -4.36
N ALA A 33 -6.93 -9.69 -3.91
CA ALA A 33 -5.49 -9.81 -3.86
C ALA A 33 -5.02 -10.90 -2.90
N CYS A 34 -5.59 -11.00 -1.70
CA CYS A 34 -5.29 -12.08 -0.76
C CYS A 34 -5.53 -13.44 -1.41
N LYS A 35 -6.68 -13.62 -2.07
CA LYS A 35 -7.01 -14.88 -2.77
C LYS A 35 -6.00 -15.19 -3.88
N ALA A 36 -5.78 -14.23 -4.79
CA ALA A 36 -4.87 -14.43 -5.92
C ALA A 36 -3.44 -14.75 -5.49
N LEU A 37 -2.93 -14.04 -4.48
CA LEU A 37 -1.58 -14.26 -3.98
C LEU A 37 -1.45 -15.61 -3.24
N ARG A 38 -2.47 -16.03 -2.49
CA ARG A 38 -2.49 -17.35 -1.86
C ARG A 38 -2.60 -18.48 -2.89
N GLU A 39 -3.40 -18.32 -3.94
CA GLU A 39 -3.46 -19.28 -5.07
C GLU A 39 -2.10 -19.44 -5.76
N GLU A 40 -1.32 -18.36 -5.83
CA GLU A 40 0.07 -18.39 -6.29
C GLU A 40 1.03 -19.00 -5.25
N GLY A 41 0.57 -19.28 -4.03
CA GLY A 41 1.34 -19.94 -2.97
C GLY A 41 2.24 -18.99 -2.17
N TYR A 42 1.87 -17.72 -2.05
CA TYR A 42 2.50 -16.80 -1.11
C TYR A 42 1.82 -16.84 0.25
N GLU A 43 2.59 -16.68 1.32
CA GLU A 43 2.09 -16.41 2.67
C GLU A 43 1.69 -14.94 2.79
N ILE A 44 0.48 -14.66 3.27
CA ILE A 44 -0.08 -13.30 3.32
C ILE A 44 -0.21 -12.82 4.75
N ILE A 45 0.41 -11.68 5.02
CA ILE A 45 0.25 -10.92 6.25
C ILE A 45 -0.64 -9.71 5.94
N LEU A 46 -1.82 -9.68 6.52
CA LEU A 46 -2.76 -8.57 6.34
C LEU A 46 -2.77 -7.67 7.56
N VAL A 47 -2.72 -6.35 7.32
CA VAL A 47 -2.94 -5.33 8.35
C VAL A 47 -4.14 -4.48 7.95
N ASN A 48 -5.16 -4.44 8.79
CA ASN A 48 -6.32 -3.57 8.59
C ASN A 48 -6.94 -3.20 9.94
N SER A 49 -7.33 -1.96 10.11
CA SER A 49 -7.90 -1.49 11.39
C SER A 49 -9.40 -1.78 11.53
N ASN A 50 -10.07 -2.23 10.48
CA ASN A 50 -11.50 -2.56 10.53
C ASN A 50 -11.71 -4.07 10.72
N PRO A 51 -12.27 -4.51 11.86
CA PRO A 51 -12.52 -5.94 12.11
C PRO A 51 -13.74 -6.49 11.36
N ALA A 52 -14.58 -5.62 10.79
CA ALA A 52 -15.87 -5.98 10.22
C ALA A 52 -15.88 -5.92 8.68
N THR A 53 -14.78 -6.30 8.04
CA THR A 53 -14.66 -6.36 6.58
C THR A 53 -14.46 -7.78 6.10
N ILE A 54 -14.77 -8.05 4.82
CA ILE A 54 -14.49 -9.34 4.19
C ILE A 54 -12.98 -9.65 4.22
N MET A 55 -12.15 -8.62 4.02
CA MET A 55 -10.70 -8.74 4.01
C MET A 55 -10.14 -9.29 5.32
N THR A 56 -10.73 -8.94 6.47
CA THR A 56 -10.28 -9.37 7.79
C THR A 56 -10.87 -10.70 8.26
N ASP A 57 -11.64 -11.38 7.39
CA ASP A 57 -12.07 -12.75 7.66
C ASP A 57 -10.83 -13.66 7.87
N PRO A 58 -10.81 -14.49 8.91
CA PRO A 58 -9.65 -15.34 9.23
C PRO A 58 -9.18 -16.27 8.10
N GLU A 59 -10.06 -16.56 7.14
CA GLU A 59 -9.72 -17.42 5.99
C GLU A 59 -9.03 -16.65 4.86
N MET A 60 -9.01 -15.31 4.88
CA MET A 60 -8.49 -14.50 3.77
C MET A 60 -6.97 -14.42 3.74
N ALA A 61 -6.32 -14.29 4.90
CA ALA A 61 -4.87 -14.20 5.01
C ALA A 61 -4.33 -15.29 5.94
N ASP A 62 -3.03 -15.57 5.84
CA ASP A 62 -2.38 -16.53 6.75
C ASP A 62 -2.23 -15.95 8.14
N ARG A 63 -2.03 -14.62 8.21
CA ARG A 63 -2.04 -13.83 9.46
C ARG A 63 -2.75 -12.51 9.24
N THR A 64 -3.68 -12.17 10.13
CA THR A 64 -4.45 -10.93 10.10
C THR A 64 -4.20 -10.13 11.37
N TYR A 65 -3.70 -8.92 11.19
CA TYR A 65 -3.50 -7.93 12.26
C TYR A 65 -4.62 -6.90 12.19
N ILE A 66 -5.50 -6.91 13.19
CA ILE A 66 -6.55 -5.90 13.35
C ILE A 66 -5.99 -4.81 14.26
N GLU A 67 -5.21 -3.93 13.67
CA GLU A 67 -4.45 -2.90 14.36
C GLU A 67 -4.55 -1.56 13.63
N PRO A 68 -4.31 -0.43 14.31
CA PRO A 68 -4.23 0.86 13.64
C PRO A 68 -3.19 0.85 12.51
N ILE A 69 -3.58 1.39 11.35
CA ILE A 69 -2.69 1.50 10.19
C ILE A 69 -1.81 2.73 10.39
N THR A 70 -0.76 2.57 11.19
CA THR A 70 0.27 3.59 11.42
C THR A 70 1.65 3.06 11.07
N PRO A 71 2.61 3.93 10.68
CA PRO A 71 3.96 3.50 10.37
C PRO A 71 4.62 2.72 11.52
N GLU A 72 4.38 3.12 12.76
CA GLU A 72 4.99 2.51 13.95
C GLU A 72 4.47 1.09 14.19
N ILE A 73 3.17 0.86 14.01
CA ILE A 73 2.59 -0.49 14.15
C ILE A 73 2.99 -1.37 12.98
N CYS A 74 2.92 -0.85 11.76
CA CYS A 74 3.36 -1.59 10.59
C CYS A 74 4.84 -1.96 10.66
N ALA A 75 5.71 -1.08 11.19
CA ALA A 75 7.12 -1.40 11.42
C ALA A 75 7.31 -2.57 12.40
N LYS A 76 6.57 -2.61 13.51
CA LYS A 76 6.61 -3.73 14.47
C LYS A 76 6.15 -5.04 13.85
N ILE A 77 5.12 -4.99 12.99
CA ILE A 77 4.64 -6.17 12.27
C ILE A 77 5.70 -6.65 11.27
N ILE A 78 6.33 -5.74 10.54
CA ILE A 78 7.44 -6.05 9.63
C ILE A 78 8.61 -6.69 10.39
N GLU A 79 8.99 -6.14 11.53
CA GLU A 79 10.03 -6.68 12.40
C GLU A 79 9.72 -8.10 12.87
N SER A 80 8.47 -8.36 13.27
CA SER A 80 8.02 -9.66 13.78
C SER A 80 7.87 -10.69 12.66
N GLU A 81 7.23 -10.33 11.56
CA GLU A 81 6.82 -11.25 10.50
C GLU A 81 7.86 -11.42 9.38
N ARG A 82 8.74 -10.44 9.21
CA ARG A 82 9.79 -10.46 8.18
C ARG A 82 9.27 -10.74 6.76
N PRO A 83 8.25 -10.00 6.27
CA PRO A 83 7.82 -10.16 4.90
C PRO A 83 8.92 -9.72 3.93
N GLN A 84 9.02 -10.33 2.77
CA GLN A 84 9.97 -9.91 1.72
C GLN A 84 9.40 -8.79 0.86
N ALA A 85 8.08 -8.63 0.83
CA ALA A 85 7.44 -7.59 0.05
C ALA A 85 6.28 -6.93 0.79
N LEU A 86 6.05 -5.65 0.46
CA LEU A 86 4.91 -4.84 0.90
C LEU A 86 4.08 -4.44 -0.31
N LEU A 87 2.77 -4.73 -0.27
CA LEU A 87 1.79 -4.34 -1.29
C LEU A 87 0.82 -3.29 -0.73
N PRO A 88 1.06 -1.98 -0.96
CA PRO A 88 0.25 -0.90 -0.40
C PRO A 88 -0.89 -0.43 -1.30
N THR A 89 -0.90 -0.81 -2.58
CA THR A 89 -1.74 -0.19 -3.62
C THR A 89 -3.23 -0.53 -3.51
N LEU A 90 -3.61 -1.46 -2.64
CA LEU A 90 -4.99 -1.92 -2.49
C LEU A 90 -5.69 -1.38 -1.23
N GLY A 91 -5.01 -0.55 -0.46
CA GLY A 91 -5.53 0.05 0.76
C GLY A 91 -5.80 1.56 0.67
N GLY A 92 -5.89 2.10 -0.55
CA GLY A 92 -6.13 3.53 -0.79
C GLY A 92 -5.05 4.44 -0.23
N GLN A 93 -5.39 5.70 -0.01
CA GLN A 93 -4.44 6.73 0.45
C GLN A 93 -3.80 6.40 1.81
N THR A 94 -4.57 5.79 2.72
CA THR A 94 -4.06 5.39 4.04
C THR A 94 -2.88 4.43 3.92
N ALA A 95 -3.01 3.40 3.09
CA ALA A 95 -1.95 2.43 2.88
C ALA A 95 -0.75 3.02 2.13
N LEU A 96 -1.00 3.87 1.12
CA LEU A 96 0.06 4.54 0.37
C LEU A 96 0.89 5.47 1.26
N ASN A 97 0.23 6.31 2.06
CA ASN A 97 0.90 7.22 3.00
C ASN A 97 1.73 6.45 4.04
N THR A 98 1.18 5.35 4.58
CA THR A 98 1.89 4.49 5.53
C THR A 98 3.13 3.86 4.88
N ALA A 99 3.00 3.35 3.65
CA ALA A 99 4.12 2.75 2.93
C ALA A 99 5.22 3.77 2.58
N VAL A 100 4.84 5.00 2.19
CA VAL A 100 5.80 6.09 1.96
C VAL A 100 6.56 6.40 3.26
N SER A 101 5.85 6.53 4.39
CA SER A 101 6.48 6.79 5.69
C SER A 101 7.42 5.66 6.12
N LEU A 102 7.07 4.40 5.89
CA LEU A 102 7.93 3.24 6.17
C LEU A 102 9.20 3.24 5.30
N ALA A 103 9.08 3.62 4.03
CA ALA A 103 10.22 3.73 3.13
C ALA A 103 11.14 4.90 3.54
N GLU A 104 10.59 6.07 3.83
CA GLU A 104 11.35 7.26 4.22
C GLU A 104 12.04 7.12 5.57
N SER A 105 11.44 6.39 6.51
CA SER A 105 12.07 6.09 7.80
C SER A 105 13.17 5.03 7.72
N GLY A 106 13.37 4.39 6.56
CA GLY A 106 14.38 3.36 6.36
C GLY A 106 13.97 1.96 6.83
N VAL A 107 12.76 1.78 7.38
CA VAL A 107 12.28 0.48 7.89
C VAL A 107 12.27 -0.59 6.80
N LEU A 108 11.83 -0.23 5.58
CA LEU A 108 11.80 -1.20 4.49
C LEU A 108 13.20 -1.68 4.11
N ASP A 109 14.18 -0.77 4.08
CA ASP A 109 15.58 -1.11 3.78
C ASP A 109 16.21 -1.92 4.91
N GLU A 110 15.97 -1.55 6.17
CA GLU A 110 16.48 -2.25 7.35
C GLU A 110 16.06 -3.73 7.38
N PHE A 111 14.82 -4.01 7.02
CA PHE A 111 14.29 -5.39 7.03
C PHE A 111 14.29 -6.07 5.65
N GLY A 112 14.82 -5.41 4.62
CA GLY A 112 14.91 -5.95 3.26
C GLY A 112 13.56 -6.17 2.60
N VAL A 113 12.58 -5.29 2.85
CA VAL A 113 11.20 -5.38 2.33
C VAL A 113 11.10 -4.62 1.01
N GLU A 114 10.80 -5.32 -0.06
CA GLU A 114 10.57 -4.69 -1.37
C GLU A 114 9.14 -4.14 -1.48
N MET A 115 8.99 -2.90 -1.91
CA MET A 115 7.68 -2.35 -2.25
C MET A 115 7.25 -2.83 -3.65
N ILE A 116 6.15 -3.60 -3.73
CA ILE A 116 5.58 -4.15 -4.96
C ILE A 116 4.27 -3.46 -5.33
N GLY A 117 3.82 -3.62 -6.59
CA GLY A 117 2.64 -2.93 -7.12
C GLY A 117 2.96 -1.51 -7.59
N ALA A 118 3.50 -0.67 -6.72
CA ALA A 118 4.04 0.65 -7.08
C ALA A 118 5.32 0.92 -6.27
N LYS A 119 6.32 1.52 -6.92
CA LYS A 119 7.55 1.95 -6.26
C LYS A 119 7.36 3.33 -5.64
N LEU A 120 8.18 3.67 -4.64
CA LEU A 120 8.12 4.94 -3.91
C LEU A 120 8.10 6.16 -4.84
N ASP A 121 8.98 6.19 -5.83
CA ASP A 121 9.07 7.31 -6.78
C ASP A 121 7.80 7.45 -7.64
N ALA A 122 7.18 6.33 -8.02
CA ALA A 122 5.93 6.33 -8.76
C ALA A 122 4.78 6.88 -7.91
N ILE A 123 4.70 6.48 -6.65
CA ILE A 123 3.69 6.98 -5.70
C ILE A 123 3.88 8.49 -5.50
N LYS A 124 5.08 8.94 -5.18
CA LYS A 124 5.39 10.37 -5.01
C LYS A 124 5.06 11.18 -6.26
N THR A 125 5.43 10.69 -7.44
CA THR A 125 5.15 11.38 -8.71
C THR A 125 3.65 11.47 -8.98
N ALA A 126 2.89 10.41 -8.66
CA ALA A 126 1.45 10.38 -8.90
C ALA A 126 0.67 11.30 -7.94
N GLU A 127 1.13 11.44 -6.70
CA GLU A 127 0.42 12.19 -5.65
C GLU A 127 0.81 13.67 -5.60
N ASP A 128 2.05 14.01 -5.93
CA ASP A 128 2.51 15.39 -5.97
C ASP A 128 2.15 16.05 -7.30
N ARG A 129 1.36 17.13 -7.22
CA ARG A 129 0.85 17.85 -8.40
C ARG A 129 1.95 18.43 -9.27
N GLU A 130 3.03 18.91 -8.69
CA GLU A 130 4.15 19.51 -9.43
C GLU A 130 5.02 18.44 -10.06
N LEU A 131 5.32 17.36 -9.34
CA LEU A 131 6.04 16.22 -9.87
C LEU A 131 5.26 15.57 -11.01
N PHE A 132 3.95 15.39 -10.84
CA PHE A 132 3.09 14.86 -11.89
C PHE A 132 3.08 15.75 -13.14
N LYS A 133 2.89 17.06 -12.95
CA LYS A 133 2.91 18.04 -14.05
C LYS A 133 4.25 18.01 -14.80
N SER A 134 5.35 17.99 -14.08
CA SER A 134 6.70 17.89 -14.64
C SER A 134 6.89 16.59 -15.42
N ALA A 135 6.41 15.46 -14.89
CA ALA A 135 6.47 14.17 -15.55
C ALA A 135 5.67 14.17 -16.87
N MET A 136 4.46 14.74 -16.87
CA MET A 136 3.63 14.85 -18.07
C MET A 136 4.28 15.73 -19.14
N GLN A 137 4.87 16.85 -18.74
CA GLN A 137 5.59 17.74 -19.65
C GLN A 137 6.79 17.05 -20.32
N LYS A 138 7.54 16.25 -19.55
CA LYS A 138 8.70 15.50 -20.07
C LYS A 138 8.34 14.51 -21.19
N ILE A 139 7.13 13.96 -21.16
CA ILE A 139 6.63 13.04 -22.20
C ILE A 139 5.79 13.75 -23.27
N GLY A 140 5.74 15.08 -23.26
CA GLY A 140 5.06 15.88 -24.28
C GLY A 140 3.55 16.01 -24.08
N LEU A 141 3.02 15.64 -22.92
CA LEU A 141 1.61 15.83 -22.60
C LEU A 141 1.36 17.20 -21.95
N THR A 142 0.19 17.76 -22.25
CA THR A 142 -0.27 19.03 -21.66
C THR A 142 -1.14 18.76 -20.45
N THR A 143 -0.94 19.55 -19.40
CA THR A 143 -1.77 19.57 -18.20
C THR A 143 -2.59 20.85 -18.15
N PRO A 144 -3.71 20.90 -17.42
CA PRO A 144 -4.44 22.14 -17.18
C PRO A 144 -3.52 23.24 -16.62
N LYS A 145 -3.77 24.50 -17.07
CA LYS A 145 -3.04 25.64 -16.51
C LYS A 145 -3.43 25.84 -15.05
N GLY A 146 -2.45 25.90 -14.17
CA GLY A 146 -2.65 26.09 -12.74
C GLY A 146 -1.36 26.55 -12.07
N ILE A 147 -1.51 27.20 -10.93
CA ILE A 147 -0.42 27.61 -10.02
C ILE A 147 -0.66 26.97 -8.67
N LEU A 148 0.39 26.53 -8.01
CA LEU A 148 0.33 26.11 -6.62
C LEU A 148 0.24 27.36 -5.74
N ALA A 149 -0.79 27.43 -4.90
CA ALA A 149 -0.95 28.48 -3.90
C ALA A 149 -0.68 27.90 -2.52
N GLU A 150 0.47 28.22 -1.95
CA GLU A 150 0.86 27.70 -0.62
C GLU A 150 0.35 28.55 0.53
N ASN A 151 0.11 29.85 0.32
CA ASN A 151 -0.39 30.78 1.34
C ASN A 151 -1.32 31.84 0.75
N LYS A 152 -2.40 32.16 1.47
CA LYS A 152 -3.09 33.46 1.32
C LYS A 152 -2.25 34.51 2.03
N LYS A 153 -1.66 35.42 1.28
CA LYS A 153 -1.28 36.74 1.82
C LYS A 153 -2.51 37.60 1.88
#